data_d82418c98192495b9ef3f894fe258b99
#
_entry.id   d82418c98192495b9ef3f894fe258b99
#
_cell.length_a   1.000
_cell.length_b   1.000
_cell.length_c   1.000
_cell.angle_alpha   90.00
_cell.angle_beta   90.00
_cell.angle_gamma   90.00
#
_symmetry.space_group_name_H-M   'P 1'
#
loop_
_entity.id
_entity.type
_entity.pdbx_description
1 polymer ?
#
loop_
_entity_poly.entity_id
_entity_poly.type
_entity_poly.pdbx_seq_one_letter_code
_entity_poly.pdbx_strand_id
1 'polypeptide(L)'
;KLFVLRQTGTESVTELFLVALMADFGSDIAMVNQLPKKLSRKEGVLLLGDHQWMEQLGALPEKNIYATPLSIEQGQFIPLGLSFCDVPALYNGQWADLIEAYKKQPETMAFQRLLAFGGDAWSISQQFLEQTGQVQFSFVGRTGAIELKDHKISRQPYCYRQQKNGIEILK
;
A
#
# COMPACT_ATOMS: atom_id res chain seq x y z
N LYS A 1 14.98 13.48 -5.15
CA LYS A 1 14.29 13.34 -6.44
C LYS A 1 13.68 11.95 -6.53
N LEU A 2 12.42 11.87 -6.95
CA LEU A 2 11.69 10.61 -7.13
C LEU A 2 11.49 10.35 -8.63
N PHE A 3 12.07 9.26 -9.12
CA PHE A 3 11.81 8.76 -10.45
C PHE A 3 10.56 7.87 -10.43
N VAL A 4 9.63 8.09 -11.34
CA VAL A 4 8.42 7.29 -11.44
C VAL A 4 8.44 6.48 -12.72
N LEU A 5 8.45 5.17 -12.59
CA LEU A 5 8.34 4.22 -13.70
C LEU A 5 6.95 3.61 -13.67
N ARG A 6 6.20 3.76 -14.76
CA ARG A 6 4.82 3.30 -14.87
C ARG A 6 4.67 2.25 -15.95
N GLN A 7 3.93 1.21 -15.65
CA GLN A 7 3.50 0.20 -16.63
C GLN A 7 2.54 0.82 -17.65
N THR A 8 2.76 0.57 -18.92
CA THR A 8 1.85 0.98 -19.98
C THR A 8 0.49 0.30 -19.82
N GLY A 9 -0.59 1.06 -19.98
CA GLY A 9 -1.97 0.57 -19.83
C GLY A 9 -2.54 0.70 -18.41
N THR A 10 -1.77 1.22 -17.44
CA THR A 10 -2.26 1.50 -16.08
C THR A 10 -2.60 2.96 -15.84
N GLU A 11 -2.64 3.76 -16.89
CA GLU A 11 -2.83 5.22 -16.82
C GLU A 11 -4.10 5.60 -16.07
N SER A 12 -5.22 4.96 -16.37
CA SER A 12 -6.51 5.28 -15.76
C SER A 12 -6.57 5.05 -14.25
N VAL A 13 -5.84 4.04 -13.74
CA VAL A 13 -5.83 3.70 -12.30
C VAL A 13 -4.73 4.44 -11.53
N THR A 14 -3.71 4.95 -12.20
CA THR A 14 -2.56 5.61 -11.56
C THR A 14 -2.58 7.13 -11.69
N GLU A 15 -3.42 7.69 -12.56
CA GLU A 15 -3.42 9.13 -12.87
C GLU A 15 -3.71 10.02 -11.66
N LEU A 16 -4.79 9.73 -10.92
CA LEU A 16 -5.14 10.51 -9.73
C LEU A 16 -4.05 10.46 -8.66
N PHE A 17 -3.42 9.30 -8.51
CA PHE A 17 -2.29 9.14 -7.59
C PHE A 17 -1.09 9.99 -8.04
N LEU A 18 -0.77 10.01 -9.34
CA LEU A 18 0.31 10.83 -9.88
C LEU A 18 0.04 12.32 -9.73
N VAL A 19 -1.20 12.76 -9.98
CA VAL A 19 -1.60 14.16 -9.79
C VAL A 19 -1.41 14.59 -8.33
N ALA A 20 -1.84 13.78 -7.36
CA ALA A 20 -1.63 14.05 -5.95
C ALA A 20 -0.13 14.10 -5.60
N LEU A 21 0.64 13.13 -6.08
CA LEU A 21 2.07 13.06 -5.86
C LEU A 21 2.80 14.29 -6.43
N MET A 22 2.43 14.74 -7.63
CA MET A 22 2.98 15.94 -8.25
C MET A 22 2.59 17.22 -7.51
N ALA A 23 1.39 17.28 -6.94
CA ALA A 23 0.96 18.40 -6.12
C ALA A 23 1.82 18.55 -4.86
N ASP A 24 2.19 17.43 -4.22
CA ASP A 24 2.98 17.43 -2.99
C ASP A 24 4.48 17.62 -3.21
N PHE A 25 5.04 17.06 -4.27
CA PHE A 25 6.48 16.99 -4.52
C PHE A 25 6.96 17.84 -5.69
N GLY A 26 6.08 18.34 -6.53
CA GLY A 26 6.39 19.28 -7.62
C GLY A 26 7.49 18.79 -8.54
N SER A 27 8.53 19.62 -8.73
CA SER A 27 9.68 19.34 -9.62
C SER A 27 10.61 18.22 -9.14
N ASP A 28 10.42 17.72 -7.93
CA ASP A 28 11.20 16.59 -7.41
C ASP A 28 10.77 15.24 -7.98
N ILE A 29 9.67 15.20 -8.75
CA ILE A 29 9.21 14.03 -9.49
C ILE A 29 9.68 14.08 -10.93
N ALA A 30 10.12 12.94 -11.46
CA ALA A 30 10.46 12.77 -12.86
C ALA A 30 9.91 11.44 -13.39
N MET A 31 9.04 11.50 -14.40
CA MET A 31 8.62 10.31 -15.14
C MET A 31 9.80 9.77 -15.95
N VAL A 32 9.98 8.46 -15.90
CA VAL A 32 11.04 7.76 -16.64
C VAL A 32 10.49 6.54 -17.37
N ASN A 33 11.09 6.19 -18.51
CA ASN A 33 10.71 5.03 -19.32
C ASN A 33 11.57 3.80 -19.02
N GLN A 34 12.61 3.95 -18.22
CA GLN A 34 13.52 2.88 -17.82
C GLN A 34 14.04 3.11 -16.41
N LEU A 35 14.38 2.02 -15.73
CA LEU A 35 15.00 2.09 -14.42
C LEU A 35 16.34 2.82 -14.47
N PRO A 36 16.60 3.78 -13.57
CA PRO A 36 17.91 4.38 -13.40
C PRO A 36 18.94 3.29 -13.02
N LYS A 37 20.08 3.26 -13.71
CA LYS A 37 21.15 2.29 -13.42
C LYS A 37 21.76 2.46 -12.03
N LYS A 38 21.75 3.66 -11.50
CA LYS A 38 22.23 4.00 -10.15
C LYS A 38 21.35 5.08 -9.55
N LEU A 39 21.13 4.99 -8.24
CA LEU A 39 20.44 6.00 -7.44
C LEU A 39 21.42 6.60 -6.44
N SER A 40 21.41 7.92 -6.30
CA SER A 40 22.08 8.60 -5.19
C SER A 40 21.29 8.39 -3.88
N ARG A 41 21.87 8.79 -2.75
CA ARG A 41 21.19 8.70 -1.43
C ARG A 41 19.91 9.53 -1.35
N LYS A 42 19.79 10.58 -2.18
CA LYS A 42 18.65 11.50 -2.21
C LYS A 42 17.67 11.21 -3.35
N GLU A 43 17.84 10.09 -4.03
CA GLU A 43 16.98 9.66 -5.12
C GLU A 43 16.28 8.36 -4.78
N GLY A 44 15.09 8.19 -5.34
CA GLY A 44 14.30 6.97 -5.22
C GLY A 44 13.56 6.66 -6.51
N VAL A 45 13.06 5.44 -6.61
CA VAL A 45 12.22 4.99 -7.72
C VAL A 45 10.89 4.52 -7.16
N LEU A 46 9.80 5.01 -7.75
CA LEU A 46 8.45 4.51 -7.52
C LEU A 46 8.01 3.70 -8.74
N LEU A 47 7.61 2.47 -8.48
CA LEU A 47 7.08 1.53 -9.47
C LEU A 47 5.55 1.57 -9.43
N LEU A 48 4.93 1.90 -10.57
CA LEU A 48 3.48 1.93 -10.74
C LEU A 48 3.07 0.90 -11.79
N GLY A 49 2.78 -0.29 -11.34
CA GLY A 49 2.37 -1.40 -12.20
C GLY A 49 1.99 -2.62 -11.37
N ASP A 50 1.54 -3.66 -12.05
CA ASP A 50 1.21 -4.93 -11.42
C ASP A 50 2.45 -5.79 -11.11
N HIS A 51 2.23 -6.89 -10.41
CA HIS A 51 3.27 -7.81 -10.01
C HIS A 51 4.01 -8.42 -11.21
N GLN A 52 3.29 -8.84 -12.26
CA GLN A 52 3.88 -9.51 -13.43
C GLN A 52 4.81 -8.56 -14.20
N TRP A 53 4.39 -7.30 -14.34
CA TRP A 53 5.24 -6.28 -14.95
C TRP A 53 6.49 -6.00 -14.10
N MET A 54 6.35 -5.93 -12.78
CA MET A 54 7.49 -5.69 -11.89
C MET A 54 8.55 -6.81 -12.01
N GLU A 55 8.14 -8.07 -12.15
CA GLU A 55 9.06 -9.19 -12.38
C GLU A 55 9.86 -9.06 -13.69
N GLN A 56 9.26 -8.45 -14.72
CA GLN A 56 9.92 -8.25 -16.01
C GLN A 56 10.96 -7.13 -16.00
N LEU A 57 10.98 -6.27 -14.99
CA LEU A 57 11.95 -5.16 -14.90
C LEU A 57 13.39 -5.63 -14.67
N GLY A 58 13.59 -6.88 -14.30
CA GLY A 58 14.91 -7.45 -14.00
C GLY A 58 15.50 -6.94 -12.69
N ALA A 59 16.80 -6.66 -12.67
CA ALA A 59 17.48 -6.24 -11.45
C ALA A 59 17.06 -4.83 -11.01
N LEU A 60 16.44 -4.75 -9.84
CA LEU A 60 16.06 -3.49 -9.21
C LEU A 60 17.23 -2.91 -8.39
N PRO A 61 17.28 -1.59 -8.17
CA PRO A 61 18.20 -0.98 -7.23
C PRO A 61 18.02 -1.57 -5.81
N GLU A 62 19.10 -1.71 -5.04
CA GLU A 62 19.05 -2.31 -3.70
C GLU A 62 18.36 -1.45 -2.63
N LYS A 63 18.16 -0.16 -2.89
CA LYS A 63 17.65 0.82 -1.92
C LYS A 63 16.78 1.87 -2.59
N ASN A 64 15.93 2.50 -1.79
CA ASN A 64 15.06 3.59 -2.21
C ASN A 64 14.12 3.19 -3.35
N ILE A 65 13.61 1.95 -3.31
CA ILE A 65 12.62 1.45 -4.25
C ILE A 65 11.29 1.39 -3.52
N TYR A 66 10.28 1.91 -4.17
CA TYR A 66 8.92 1.99 -3.66
C TYR A 66 7.95 1.40 -4.69
N ALA A 67 6.89 0.77 -4.23
CA ALA A 67 5.81 0.29 -5.07
C ALA A 67 4.45 0.55 -4.42
N THR A 68 3.41 0.53 -5.23
CA THR A 68 2.03 0.50 -4.74
C THR A 68 1.60 -0.92 -4.40
N PRO A 69 0.52 -1.12 -3.63
CA PRO A 69 -0.02 -2.45 -3.35
C PRO A 69 -0.37 -3.28 -4.60
N LEU A 70 -0.59 -2.65 -5.75
CA LEU A 70 -0.84 -3.35 -7.02
C LEU A 70 0.30 -4.27 -7.45
N SER A 71 1.53 -3.93 -7.05
CA SER A 71 2.73 -4.73 -7.35
C SER A 71 2.94 -5.90 -6.38
N ILE A 72 2.10 -6.03 -5.34
CA ILE A 72 2.29 -7.02 -4.28
C ILE A 72 1.18 -8.07 -4.35
N GLU A 73 1.57 -9.33 -4.57
CA GLU A 73 0.65 -10.47 -4.61
C GLU A 73 1.14 -11.59 -3.69
N GLN A 74 0.20 -12.31 -3.10
CA GLN A 74 0.51 -13.35 -2.12
C GLN A 74 1.21 -14.56 -2.76
N GLY A 75 2.23 -15.06 -2.06
CA GLY A 75 3.01 -16.20 -2.54
C GLY A 75 3.97 -15.87 -3.68
N GLN A 76 4.00 -14.61 -4.12
CA GLN A 76 4.90 -14.14 -5.16
C GLN A 76 6.16 -13.50 -4.56
N PHE A 77 7.20 -13.44 -5.36
CA PHE A 77 8.48 -12.89 -4.96
C PHE A 77 8.38 -11.36 -4.81
N ILE A 78 8.74 -10.85 -3.65
CA ILE A 78 8.89 -9.41 -3.40
C ILE A 78 10.39 -9.08 -3.43
N PRO A 79 10.84 -8.17 -4.30
CA PRO A 79 12.25 -7.82 -4.40
C PRO A 79 12.83 -7.29 -3.10
N LEU A 80 14.06 -7.69 -2.78
CA LEU A 80 14.78 -7.23 -1.59
C LEU A 80 14.95 -5.71 -1.61
N GLY A 81 14.67 -5.05 -0.50
CA GLY A 81 14.75 -3.59 -0.35
C GLY A 81 13.52 -2.83 -0.83
N LEU A 82 12.56 -3.50 -1.50
CA LEU A 82 11.31 -2.87 -1.92
C LEU A 82 10.49 -2.42 -0.71
N SER A 83 10.06 -1.17 -0.72
CA SER A 83 9.19 -0.57 0.28
C SER A 83 7.80 -0.31 -0.31
N PHE A 84 6.77 -0.60 0.46
CA PHE A 84 5.38 -0.40 0.05
C PHE A 84 4.50 -0.16 1.28
N CYS A 85 3.35 0.49 1.11
CA CYS A 85 2.37 0.66 2.17
C CYS A 85 1.12 -0.13 1.80
N ASP A 86 0.60 -0.90 2.75
CA ASP A 86 -0.53 -1.80 2.50
C ASP A 86 -1.35 -2.01 3.80
N VAL A 87 -2.40 -2.77 3.66
CA VAL A 87 -3.37 -3.16 4.69
C VAL A 87 -2.72 -4.06 5.74
N PRO A 88 -2.56 -3.65 7.00
CA PRO A 88 -1.83 -4.44 8.00
C PRO A 88 -2.43 -5.83 8.25
N ALA A 89 -3.72 -6.00 8.09
CA ALA A 89 -4.36 -7.30 8.29
C ALA A 89 -3.81 -8.43 7.42
N LEU A 90 -3.20 -8.10 6.27
CA LEU A 90 -2.60 -9.09 5.38
C LEU A 90 -1.23 -9.58 5.85
N TYR A 91 -0.60 -8.89 6.81
CA TYR A 91 0.80 -9.14 7.20
C TYR A 91 0.98 -9.53 8.67
N ASN A 92 0.04 -9.21 9.55
CA ASN A 92 0.22 -9.40 10.99
C ASN A 92 -0.53 -10.60 11.59
N GLY A 93 -1.40 -11.25 10.84
CA GLY A 93 -2.14 -12.45 11.28
C GLY A 93 -3.12 -12.22 12.45
N GLN A 94 -3.41 -10.99 12.83
CA GLN A 94 -4.28 -10.68 13.97
C GLN A 94 -5.78 -10.77 13.66
N TRP A 95 -6.13 -10.83 12.38
CA TRP A 95 -7.52 -10.76 11.93
C TRP A 95 -8.02 -12.15 11.50
N ALA A 96 -8.52 -12.90 12.48
CA ALA A 96 -8.95 -14.28 12.27
C ALA A 96 -10.05 -14.44 11.22
N ASP A 97 -10.95 -13.47 11.10
CA ASP A 97 -12.02 -13.43 10.10
C ASP A 97 -11.48 -13.41 8.67
N LEU A 98 -10.43 -12.62 8.40
CA LEU A 98 -9.77 -12.59 7.09
C LEU A 98 -8.99 -13.87 6.81
N ILE A 99 -8.29 -14.40 7.82
CA ILE A 99 -7.54 -15.65 7.69
C ILE A 99 -8.49 -16.81 7.38
N GLU A 100 -9.65 -16.86 8.06
CA GLU A 100 -10.62 -17.92 7.87
C GLU A 100 -11.34 -17.81 6.52
N ALA A 101 -11.68 -16.61 6.09
CA ALA A 101 -12.23 -16.38 4.75
C ALA A 101 -11.25 -16.82 3.66
N TYR A 102 -9.97 -16.48 3.79
CA TYR A 102 -8.92 -16.90 2.84
C TYR A 102 -8.71 -18.42 2.82
N LYS A 103 -8.75 -19.10 3.97
CA LYS A 103 -8.63 -20.57 4.03
C LYS A 103 -9.75 -21.29 3.30
N LYS A 104 -10.96 -20.74 3.36
CA LYS A 104 -12.14 -21.33 2.68
C LYS A 104 -12.09 -21.12 1.17
N GLN A 105 -11.66 -19.95 0.75
CA GLN A 105 -11.55 -19.57 -0.66
C GLN A 105 -10.36 -18.64 -0.84
N PRO A 106 -9.22 -19.16 -1.34
CA PRO A 106 -8.06 -18.34 -1.64
C PRO A 106 -8.40 -17.28 -2.69
N GLU A 107 -8.28 -16.04 -2.30
CA GLU A 107 -8.59 -14.88 -3.14
C GLU A 107 -7.33 -14.04 -3.35
N THR A 108 -7.31 -13.24 -4.42
CA THR A 108 -6.23 -12.30 -4.69
C THR A 108 -6.07 -11.30 -3.54
N MET A 109 -4.88 -10.75 -3.37
CA MET A 109 -4.65 -9.73 -2.35
C MET A 109 -5.52 -8.49 -2.56
N ALA A 110 -5.88 -8.17 -3.80
CA ALA A 110 -6.83 -7.08 -4.10
C ALA A 110 -8.19 -7.33 -3.44
N PHE A 111 -8.71 -8.55 -3.54
CA PHE A 111 -9.97 -8.93 -2.91
C PHE A 111 -9.87 -8.98 -1.38
N GLN A 112 -8.76 -9.48 -0.85
CA GLN A 112 -8.50 -9.50 0.59
C GLN A 112 -8.43 -8.06 1.17
N ARG A 113 -7.86 -7.10 0.44
CA ARG A 113 -7.88 -5.68 0.83
C ARG A 113 -9.30 -5.12 0.89
N LEU A 114 -10.15 -5.52 -0.05
CA LEU A 114 -11.56 -5.13 -0.05
C LEU A 114 -12.32 -5.71 1.14
N LEU A 115 -12.08 -6.98 1.49
CA LEU A 115 -12.64 -7.61 2.69
C LEU A 115 -12.20 -6.88 3.98
N ALA A 116 -10.91 -6.53 4.08
CA ALA A 116 -10.40 -5.75 5.20
C ALA A 116 -11.09 -4.38 5.31
N PHE A 117 -11.28 -3.70 4.18
CA PHE A 117 -12.02 -2.45 4.12
C PHE A 117 -13.47 -2.60 4.59
N GLY A 118 -14.18 -3.64 4.13
CA GLY A 118 -15.55 -3.94 4.55
C GLY A 118 -15.66 -4.19 6.05
N GLY A 119 -14.71 -4.93 6.63
CA GLY A 119 -14.65 -5.17 8.06
C GLY A 119 -14.45 -3.89 8.87
N ASP A 120 -13.62 -2.97 8.39
CA ASP A 120 -13.44 -1.67 9.06
C ASP A 120 -14.65 -0.76 8.89
N ALA A 121 -15.30 -0.78 7.74
CA ALA A 121 -16.56 -0.05 7.53
C ALA A 121 -17.64 -0.50 8.51
N TRP A 122 -17.73 -1.81 8.77
CA TRP A 122 -18.60 -2.35 9.81
C TRP A 122 -18.21 -1.84 11.20
N SER A 123 -16.91 -1.92 11.56
CA SER A 123 -16.44 -1.44 12.87
C SER A 123 -16.71 0.06 13.07
N ILE A 124 -16.54 0.87 12.05
CA ILE A 124 -16.89 2.30 12.05
C ILE A 124 -18.38 2.49 12.29
N SER A 125 -19.23 1.72 11.60
CA SER A 125 -20.68 1.79 11.77
C SER A 125 -21.12 1.47 13.19
N GLN A 126 -20.50 0.49 13.84
CA GLN A 126 -20.74 0.17 15.25
C GLN A 126 -20.39 1.35 16.16
N GLN A 127 -19.26 2.01 15.95
CA GLN A 127 -18.88 3.19 16.73
C GLN A 127 -19.92 4.32 16.64
N PHE A 128 -20.52 4.54 15.48
CA PHE A 128 -21.59 5.53 15.31
C PHE A 128 -22.88 5.14 16.03
N LEU A 129 -23.19 3.86 16.11
CA LEU A 129 -24.39 3.38 16.78
C LEU A 129 -24.26 3.41 18.32
N GLU A 130 -23.06 3.21 18.85
CA GLU A 130 -22.78 3.14 20.27
C GLU A 130 -22.61 4.53 20.92
N GLN A 131 -22.30 5.57 20.14
CA GLN A 131 -22.02 6.90 20.65
C GLN A 131 -23.20 7.86 20.41
N THR A 132 -23.53 8.63 21.44
CA THR A 132 -24.51 9.72 21.37
C THR A 132 -23.81 11.05 21.47
N GLY A 133 -24.19 12.02 20.62
CA GLY A 133 -23.58 13.36 20.59
C GLY A 133 -22.52 13.53 19.53
N GLN A 134 -21.44 14.28 19.82
CA GLN A 134 -20.34 14.48 18.88
C GLN A 134 -19.47 13.22 18.83
N VAL A 135 -19.58 12.48 17.74
CA VAL A 135 -18.86 11.22 17.58
C VAL A 135 -17.40 11.50 17.22
N GLN A 136 -16.49 11.02 18.05
CA GLN A 136 -15.05 10.99 17.78
C GLN A 136 -14.51 9.64 18.25
N PHE A 137 -13.69 9.00 17.44
CA PHE A 137 -13.04 7.74 17.80
C PHE A 137 -11.71 7.55 17.09
N SER A 138 -10.86 6.73 17.68
CA SER A 138 -9.66 6.19 17.03
C SER A 138 -9.48 4.72 17.41
N PHE A 139 -9.10 3.90 16.45
CA PHE A 139 -8.77 2.50 16.68
C PHE A 139 -7.82 1.96 15.60
N VAL A 140 -7.19 0.83 15.90
CA VAL A 140 -6.41 0.08 14.90
C VAL A 140 -7.35 -0.89 14.20
N GLY A 141 -7.64 -0.59 12.95
CA GLY A 141 -8.46 -1.40 12.07
C GLY A 141 -7.64 -2.38 11.23
N ARG A 142 -8.33 -3.15 10.41
CA ARG A 142 -7.75 -4.10 9.45
C ARG A 142 -6.92 -3.39 8.39
N THR A 143 -7.32 -2.16 8.03
CA THR A 143 -6.69 -1.36 6.97
C THR A 143 -5.69 -0.33 7.48
N GLY A 144 -5.46 -0.25 8.78
CA GLY A 144 -4.52 0.68 9.41
C GLY A 144 -5.10 1.41 10.61
N ALA A 145 -4.43 2.46 11.05
CA ALA A 145 -4.96 3.34 12.08
C ALA A 145 -6.11 4.17 11.50
N ILE A 146 -7.26 4.13 12.17
CA ILE A 146 -8.49 4.82 11.76
C ILE A 146 -8.83 5.84 12.82
N GLU A 147 -9.12 7.07 12.40
CA GLU A 147 -9.54 8.17 13.27
C GLU A 147 -10.73 8.89 12.64
N LEU A 148 -11.76 9.16 13.45
CA LEU A 148 -12.81 10.12 13.13
C LEU A 148 -12.59 11.38 13.96
N LYS A 149 -12.32 12.47 13.27
CA LYS A 149 -12.16 13.80 13.85
C LYS A 149 -12.77 14.85 12.91
N ASP A 150 -13.47 15.83 13.48
CA ASP A 150 -14.08 16.93 12.73
C ASP A 150 -14.94 16.45 11.53
N HIS A 151 -15.73 15.40 11.73
CA HIS A 151 -16.60 14.75 10.75
C HIS A 151 -15.83 14.12 9.57
N LYS A 152 -14.51 13.93 9.69
CA LYS A 152 -13.67 13.33 8.67
C LYS A 152 -13.03 12.05 9.19
N ILE A 153 -13.22 10.96 8.44
CA ILE A 153 -12.50 9.70 8.69
C ILE A 153 -11.16 9.76 7.98
N SER A 154 -10.09 9.63 8.75
CA SER A 154 -8.75 9.43 8.22
C SER A 154 -8.32 7.97 8.41
N ARG A 155 -7.48 7.48 7.53
CA ARG A 155 -6.91 6.15 7.58
C ARG A 155 -5.44 6.21 7.24
N GLN A 156 -4.61 5.62 8.08
CA GLN A 156 -3.17 5.52 7.87
C GLN A 156 -2.78 4.04 7.72
N PRO A 157 -2.46 3.58 6.49
CA PRO A 157 -1.94 2.24 6.26
C PRO A 157 -0.56 2.09 6.90
N TYR A 158 -0.10 0.84 7.04
CA TYR A 158 1.26 0.58 7.48
C TYR A 158 2.18 0.46 6.26
N CYS A 159 3.43 0.89 6.45
CA CYS A 159 4.44 0.73 5.42
C CYS A 159 5.43 -0.37 5.80
N TYR A 160 5.89 -1.07 4.82
CA TYR A 160 6.69 -2.28 4.94
C TYR A 160 7.91 -2.20 4.04
N ARG A 161 8.93 -2.98 4.37
CA ARG A 161 10.09 -3.22 3.51
C ARG A 161 10.43 -4.70 3.48
N GLN A 162 10.70 -5.22 2.28
CA GLN A 162 11.22 -6.57 2.13
C GLN A 162 12.68 -6.62 2.57
N GLN A 163 12.96 -7.43 3.58
CA GLN A 163 14.29 -7.74 4.09
C GLN A 163 14.67 -9.19 3.81
N LYS A 164 15.94 -9.55 4.04
CA LYS A 164 16.41 -10.95 3.88
C LYS A 164 15.64 -11.95 4.74
N ASN A 165 15.17 -11.52 5.90
CA ASN A 165 14.47 -12.36 6.89
C ASN A 165 12.93 -12.21 6.83
N GLY A 166 12.39 -11.57 5.79
CA GLY A 166 10.96 -11.33 5.63
C GLY A 166 10.59 -9.85 5.55
N ILE A 167 9.32 -9.57 5.79
CA ILE A 167 8.76 -8.22 5.69
C ILE A 167 8.90 -7.50 7.04
N GLU A 168 9.50 -6.33 7.05
CA GLU A 168 9.67 -5.45 8.20
C GLU A 168 8.72 -4.26 8.12
N ILE A 169 8.10 -3.88 9.26
CA ILE A 169 7.28 -2.67 9.36
C ILE A 169 8.21 -1.46 9.45
N LEU A 170 7.99 -0.48 8.59
CA LEU A 170 8.66 0.82 8.64
C LEU A 170 7.98 1.70 9.68
N LYS A 171 8.76 2.22 10.63
CA LYS A 171 8.30 3.15 11.68
C LYS A 171 8.45 4.60 11.20
#